data_1ca44f67426206c1a9acb1edac5e9156
#
_entry.id   1ca44f67426206c1a9acb1edac5e9156
#
_cell.length_a   1.000
_cell.length_b   1.000
_cell.length_c   1.000
_cell.angle_alpha   90.00
_cell.angle_beta   90.00
_cell.angle_gamma   90.00
#
_symmetry.space_group_name_H-M   'P 1'
#
loop_
_entity.id
_entity.type
_entity.pdbx_description
1 polymer ?
#
loop_
_entity_poly.entity_id
_entity_poly.type
_entity_poly.pdbx_seq_one_letter_code
_entity_poly.pdbx_strand_id
1 'polypeptide(L)'
;MATRFLGRYARLLYRVTTQAPAARQPPSANRMIGLYGTQCCALVSKRSFCKGVMAKDEVFTSAPFRTELDEVLEKATVPEEVLKAWEQLGGDSNQAARTLLVWTKLMRKTKGKFQPTNSSAMDSRLRDMMETITKHIPTVWNNTLVSILRAVWVIGLPNTDPVLKSIQTEVMWRLRRLNPKQLAFLAEWGTVPTWRQDVTIVNAVLKQLELRWTEISDAKTVSMLIAKGEHMSPALMDRLEDTALALAEGFTAEEIRKVCVSLASMGRRSVPLLRALSYHLLQRPSSEFSTQLILDMGFSYGKLSFHQSQVLQRMAAELMPNVSELTSSDVTRFAKSMGFLKWLHVPLFEAFVEHYVEHSEMYSILQLCNLLMTFARLDFQSGKGQQFFGKVHPVLESSLSGLEPFLRTDVAWSLCVLQQARPHYLTPLLQQDHAAKLSEGSPHRAENYRLKLLHLAATLHLEHPESPKTADTSSIMNAVPHTASSSSLSSLQSNLREALHTLVDGRVELYQTGVNTVYGWTIEGEVLIDFDNKPIDFSKMRAPHLLGGGGQQTLPEGSRQIAFLAWEFPNFSFKSKNLLGRFSMMKRHLQLAGFILVDVPYYEWLELKTQRQKLAYLKDKMGKAVAEDMAK
;
A
#
# COMPACT_ATOMS: atom_id res chain seq x y z
N MET A 1 -7.53 16.64 -16.60
CA MET A 1 -7.36 16.28 -15.17
C MET A 1 -6.90 14.83 -14.96
N ALA A 2 -7.17 13.91 -15.85
CA ALA A 2 -6.73 12.49 -15.75
C ALA A 2 -5.21 12.30 -15.80
N THR A 3 -4.48 13.10 -16.55
CA THR A 3 -3.01 12.99 -16.71
C THR A 3 -2.19 13.32 -15.46
N ARG A 4 -2.71 14.15 -14.55
CA ARG A 4 -2.01 14.46 -13.27
C ARG A 4 -2.13 13.34 -12.22
N PHE A 5 -3.16 12.50 -12.30
CA PHE A 5 -3.31 11.34 -11.43
C PHE A 5 -2.38 10.18 -11.83
N LEU A 6 -2.17 9.97 -13.12
CA LEU A 6 -1.29 8.92 -13.66
C LEU A 6 0.18 9.12 -13.27
N GLY A 7 0.68 10.35 -13.28
CA GLY A 7 2.04 10.66 -12.87
C GLY A 7 2.32 10.44 -11.37
N ARG A 8 1.31 10.57 -10.52
CA ARG A 8 1.40 10.24 -9.08
C ARG A 8 1.37 8.73 -8.84
N TYR A 9 0.61 7.96 -9.64
CA TYR A 9 0.54 6.51 -9.54
C TYR A 9 1.83 5.82 -10.00
N ALA A 10 2.44 6.28 -11.08
CA ALA A 10 3.75 5.77 -11.53
C ALA A 10 4.85 6.00 -10.49
N ARG A 11 4.84 7.15 -9.79
CA ARG A 11 5.80 7.42 -8.70
C ARG A 11 5.59 6.54 -7.47
N LEU A 12 4.36 6.11 -7.19
CA LEU A 12 4.05 5.19 -6.09
C LEU A 12 4.50 3.76 -6.40
N LEU A 13 4.31 3.30 -7.63
CA LEU A 13 4.80 1.98 -8.08
C LEU A 13 6.33 1.90 -7.98
N TYR A 14 7.02 2.98 -8.34
CA TYR A 14 8.47 3.07 -8.32
C TYR A 14 9.07 3.01 -6.90
N ARG A 15 8.46 3.72 -5.92
CA ARG A 15 8.96 3.71 -4.54
C ARG A 15 8.85 2.37 -3.83
N VAL A 16 7.87 1.54 -4.20
CA VAL A 16 7.65 0.24 -3.55
C VAL A 16 8.54 -0.87 -4.11
N THR A 17 9.02 -0.72 -5.37
CA THR A 17 9.89 -1.73 -5.99
C THR A 17 11.37 -1.58 -5.67
N THR A 18 11.81 -0.42 -5.12
CA THR A 18 13.23 -0.08 -5.01
C THR A 18 13.75 0.16 -3.60
N GLN A 19 12.89 0.23 -2.58
CA GLN A 19 13.35 0.38 -1.19
C GLN A 19 13.10 -0.91 -0.39
N ALA A 20 14.14 -1.77 -0.33
CA ALA A 20 14.34 -2.60 0.84
C ALA A 20 14.82 -1.67 1.96
N PRO A 21 14.19 -1.64 3.16
CA PRO A 21 14.73 -0.88 4.26
C PRO A 21 16.06 -1.49 4.67
N ALA A 22 17.13 -0.71 4.63
CA ALA A 22 18.38 -1.06 5.27
C ALA A 22 18.08 -1.32 6.76
N ALA A 23 18.30 -2.54 7.21
CA ALA A 23 18.23 -2.90 8.61
C ALA A 23 19.32 -2.13 9.35
N ARG A 24 18.93 -1.09 10.10
CA ARG A 24 19.80 -0.51 11.11
C ARG A 24 19.94 -1.53 12.24
N GLN A 25 21.13 -2.06 12.41
CA GLN A 25 21.51 -2.83 13.58
C GLN A 25 21.45 -1.93 14.82
N PRO A 26 20.90 -2.40 15.94
CA PRO A 26 21.03 -1.71 17.22
C PRO A 26 22.47 -1.86 17.74
N PRO A 27 23.02 -0.86 18.44
CA PRO A 27 24.34 -0.95 19.04
C PRO A 27 24.35 -2.00 20.17
N SER A 28 25.38 -2.81 20.17
CA SER A 28 25.71 -3.78 21.21
C SER A 28 25.95 -3.09 22.56
N ALA A 29 25.13 -3.39 23.55
CA ALA A 29 25.43 -3.10 24.93
C ALA A 29 25.68 -4.42 25.68
N ASN A 30 26.91 -4.63 26.06
CA ASN A 30 27.38 -5.69 26.95
C ASN A 30 27.19 -5.29 28.42
N ARG A 31 26.84 -6.31 29.24
CA ARG A 31 26.99 -6.41 30.73
C ARG A 31 25.96 -5.60 31.56
N MET A 32 25.34 -6.13 32.58
CA MET A 32 25.79 -7.00 33.67
C MET A 32 24.60 -7.67 34.37
N ILE A 33 24.88 -8.83 34.93
CA ILE A 33 24.02 -9.62 35.81
C ILE A 33 23.89 -8.92 37.17
N GLY A 34 22.69 -8.88 37.72
CA GLY A 34 22.46 -8.49 39.10
C GLY A 34 21.06 -8.92 39.56
N LEU A 35 21.01 -10.07 40.20
CA LEU A 35 19.91 -10.54 41.04
C LEU A 35 19.62 -9.51 42.14
N TYR A 36 18.36 -9.14 42.34
CA TYR A 36 17.71 -9.00 43.65
C TYR A 36 16.21 -8.83 43.47
N GLY A 37 15.46 -9.77 44.01
CA GLY A 37 14.02 -9.65 44.17
C GLY A 37 13.69 -8.71 45.33
N THR A 38 12.68 -7.90 45.15
CA THR A 38 11.88 -7.39 46.27
C THR A 38 10.47 -7.04 45.75
N GLN A 39 9.51 -7.68 46.39
CA GLN A 39 8.11 -7.33 46.39
C GLN A 39 7.95 -5.85 46.80
N CYS A 40 7.20 -5.08 46.03
CA CYS A 40 6.63 -3.83 46.51
C CYS A 40 5.13 -3.82 46.32
N CYS A 41 4.46 -3.82 47.45
CA CYS A 41 3.03 -3.66 47.59
C CYS A 41 2.49 -2.41 46.95
N ALA A 42 1.36 -2.56 46.26
CA ALA A 42 0.55 -1.46 45.82
C ALA A 42 -0.03 -0.68 46.99
N LEU A 43 0.45 0.55 47.16
CA LEU A 43 -0.24 1.58 47.98
C LEU A 43 -0.98 2.52 47.00
N VAL A 44 -2.27 2.24 46.88
CA VAL A 44 -3.22 3.16 46.25
C VAL A 44 -3.41 4.37 47.19
N SER A 45 -2.69 5.45 46.93
CA SER A 45 -2.92 6.74 47.59
C SER A 45 -4.10 7.43 46.92
N LYS A 46 -5.26 7.36 47.55
CA LYS A 46 -6.39 8.24 47.25
C LYS A 46 -5.99 9.68 47.62
N ARG A 47 -5.52 10.45 46.64
CA ARG A 47 -5.44 11.89 46.77
C ARG A 47 -6.83 12.47 46.58
N SER A 48 -7.40 12.91 47.69
CA SER A 48 -8.57 13.76 47.76
C SER A 48 -8.25 15.09 47.10
N PHE A 49 -8.77 15.33 45.89
CA PHE A 49 -8.68 16.64 45.23
C PHE A 49 -9.74 17.57 45.83
N CYS A 50 -9.29 18.69 46.30
CA CYS A 50 -10.09 19.74 46.87
C CYS A 50 -11.27 20.11 45.96
N LYS A 51 -12.49 20.00 46.51
CA LYS A 51 -13.68 20.65 45.99
C LYS A 51 -13.54 22.16 46.25
N GLY A 52 -13.12 22.87 45.25
CA GLY A 52 -13.07 24.32 45.27
C GLY A 52 -13.25 24.89 43.87
N VAL A 53 -14.34 25.60 43.67
CA VAL A 53 -14.65 26.43 42.49
C VAL A 53 -15.06 25.69 41.22
N MET A 54 -16.24 25.08 41.25
CA MET A 54 -17.00 24.66 40.06
C MET A 54 -18.42 25.27 40.12
N ALA A 55 -18.56 26.56 40.22
CA ALA A 55 -19.88 27.18 40.33
C ALA A 55 -20.31 28.03 39.12
N LYS A 56 -19.63 27.91 37.95
CA LYS A 56 -20.03 28.65 36.74
C LYS A 56 -20.25 27.82 35.46
N ASP A 57 -19.91 26.54 35.45
CA ASP A 57 -20.09 25.70 34.24
C ASP A 57 -21.40 24.90 34.22
N GLU A 58 -22.13 24.82 35.34
CA GLU A 58 -23.41 24.09 35.41
C GLU A 58 -24.56 24.77 34.66
N VAL A 59 -24.46 26.08 34.38
CA VAL A 59 -25.52 26.83 33.66
C VAL A 59 -25.58 26.42 32.17
N PHE A 60 -24.53 25.81 31.62
CA PHE A 60 -24.45 25.46 30.19
C PHE A 60 -24.64 23.98 29.89
N THR A 61 -24.88 23.13 30.89
CA THR A 61 -24.98 21.65 30.72
C THR A 61 -26.36 21.07 31.02
N SER A 62 -27.34 21.87 31.50
CA SER A 62 -28.70 21.38 31.70
C SER A 62 -29.38 21.13 30.35
N ALA A 63 -29.90 19.92 30.17
CA ALA A 63 -30.74 19.62 29.02
C ALA A 63 -31.95 20.55 29.02
N PRO A 64 -32.22 21.25 27.90
CA PRO A 64 -33.36 22.18 27.85
C PRO A 64 -34.67 21.43 28.02
N PHE A 65 -35.62 22.06 28.66
CA PHE A 65 -37.01 21.61 28.66
C PHE A 65 -37.46 21.47 27.21
N ARG A 66 -38.09 20.35 26.86
CA ARG A 66 -38.71 20.14 25.55
C ARG A 66 -39.80 21.20 25.38
N THR A 67 -39.74 21.89 24.26
CA THR A 67 -40.70 22.88 23.86
C THR A 67 -41.60 22.34 22.75
N GLU A 68 -42.73 22.98 22.53
CA GLU A 68 -43.65 22.63 21.43
C GLU A 68 -42.93 22.69 20.07
N LEU A 69 -42.05 23.65 19.88
CA LEU A 69 -41.22 23.76 18.70
C LEU A 69 -40.34 22.48 18.51
N ASP A 70 -39.74 21.95 19.59
CA ASP A 70 -38.90 20.75 19.51
C ASP A 70 -39.71 19.52 19.02
N GLU A 71 -40.96 19.40 19.47
CA GLU A 71 -41.83 18.28 19.04
C GLU A 71 -42.22 18.38 17.55
N VAL A 72 -42.47 19.59 17.07
CA VAL A 72 -42.76 19.83 15.64
C VAL A 72 -41.53 19.57 14.78
N LEU A 73 -40.34 20.02 15.23
CA LEU A 73 -39.08 19.81 14.53
C LEU A 73 -38.68 18.32 14.43
N GLU A 74 -39.00 17.49 15.44
CA GLU A 74 -38.73 16.06 15.41
C GLU A 74 -39.60 15.31 14.37
N LYS A 75 -40.80 15.81 14.10
CA LYS A 75 -41.76 15.24 13.13
C LYS A 75 -41.54 15.76 11.71
N ALA A 76 -40.85 16.87 11.54
CA ALA A 76 -40.64 17.51 10.25
C ALA A 76 -39.83 16.62 9.28
N THR A 77 -40.34 16.43 8.07
CA THR A 77 -39.73 15.62 7.00
C THR A 77 -39.22 16.47 5.83
N VAL A 78 -39.76 17.67 5.68
CA VAL A 78 -39.44 18.59 4.59
C VAL A 78 -38.90 19.90 5.16
N PRO A 79 -37.90 20.55 4.50
CA PRO A 79 -37.34 21.83 4.97
C PRO A 79 -38.35 22.96 5.15
N GLU A 80 -39.42 22.96 4.34
CA GLU A 80 -40.46 23.98 4.39
C GLU A 80 -41.31 23.90 5.70
N GLU A 81 -41.53 22.69 6.22
CA GLU A 81 -42.22 22.50 7.50
C GLU A 81 -41.43 23.12 8.66
N VAL A 82 -40.11 23.03 8.60
CA VAL A 82 -39.20 23.62 9.61
C VAL A 82 -39.28 25.14 9.59
N LEU A 83 -39.32 25.75 8.40
CA LEU A 83 -39.44 27.21 8.27
C LEU A 83 -40.81 27.72 8.78
N LYS A 84 -41.91 27.01 8.47
CA LYS A 84 -43.24 27.32 8.96
C LYS A 84 -43.34 27.18 10.49
N ALA A 85 -42.76 26.12 11.05
CA ALA A 85 -42.73 25.94 12.51
C ALA A 85 -42.01 27.09 13.22
N TRP A 86 -40.89 27.57 12.64
CA TRP A 86 -40.19 28.74 13.18
C TRP A 86 -41.04 30.01 13.08
N GLU A 87 -41.70 30.24 11.96
CA GLU A 87 -42.57 31.42 11.76
C GLU A 87 -43.76 31.46 12.74
N GLN A 88 -44.30 30.29 13.06
CA GLN A 88 -45.48 30.20 13.96
C GLN A 88 -45.15 30.25 15.43
N LEU A 89 -44.08 29.59 15.85
CA LEU A 89 -43.75 29.38 17.26
C LEU A 89 -42.64 30.31 17.75
N GLY A 90 -41.76 30.76 16.85
CA GLY A 90 -40.58 31.55 17.21
C GLY A 90 -39.69 30.85 18.24
N GLY A 91 -38.85 31.60 18.92
CA GLY A 91 -38.06 31.07 20.02
C GLY A 91 -36.80 31.84 20.38
N ASP A 92 -36.08 31.30 21.35
CA ASP A 92 -34.79 31.84 21.76
C ASP A 92 -33.66 31.46 20.78
N SER A 93 -32.45 31.96 21.03
CA SER A 93 -31.28 31.71 20.17
C SER A 93 -30.86 30.24 20.12
N ASN A 94 -31.11 29.42 21.15
CA ASN A 94 -30.84 27.98 21.13
C ASN A 94 -31.88 27.22 20.28
N GLN A 95 -33.12 27.67 20.33
CA GLN A 95 -34.22 27.13 19.51
C GLN A 95 -34.02 27.49 18.04
N ALA A 96 -33.70 28.75 17.72
CA ALA A 96 -33.33 29.20 16.38
C ALA A 96 -32.17 28.38 15.83
N ALA A 97 -31.15 28.13 16.65
CA ALA A 97 -29.99 27.33 16.31
C ALA A 97 -30.36 25.87 15.99
N ARG A 98 -31.22 25.25 16.81
CA ARG A 98 -31.70 23.88 16.56
C ARG A 98 -32.52 23.80 15.27
N THR A 99 -33.42 24.74 15.07
CA THR A 99 -34.24 24.85 13.86
C THR A 99 -33.36 24.94 12.61
N LEU A 100 -32.32 25.79 12.62
CA LEU A 100 -31.35 25.89 11.55
C LEU A 100 -30.60 24.56 11.27
N LEU A 101 -30.24 23.82 12.32
CA LEU A 101 -29.57 22.53 12.19
C LEU A 101 -30.49 21.46 11.56
N VAL A 102 -31.76 21.39 11.99
CA VAL A 102 -32.75 20.46 11.42
C VAL A 102 -33.00 20.82 9.97
N TRP A 103 -33.23 22.08 9.65
CA TRP A 103 -33.39 22.58 8.28
C TRP A 103 -32.22 22.19 7.38
N THR A 104 -30.99 22.46 7.83
CA THR A 104 -29.78 22.12 7.07
C THR A 104 -29.65 20.61 6.82
N LYS A 105 -30.05 19.78 7.83
CA LYS A 105 -30.04 18.32 7.70
C LYS A 105 -31.03 17.83 6.65
N LEU A 106 -32.25 18.38 6.62
CA LEU A 106 -33.28 18.02 5.65
C LEU A 106 -32.92 18.48 4.24
N MET A 107 -32.41 19.70 4.09
CA MET A 107 -31.92 20.24 2.81
C MET A 107 -30.86 19.34 2.18
N ARG A 108 -29.94 18.79 2.97
CA ARG A 108 -28.94 17.84 2.48
C ARG A 108 -29.54 16.52 2.00
N LYS A 109 -30.61 16.05 2.61
CA LYS A 109 -31.30 14.82 2.19
C LYS A 109 -32.07 15.01 0.87
N THR A 110 -32.68 16.19 0.67
CA THR A 110 -33.56 16.43 -0.49
C THR A 110 -32.83 16.84 -1.77
N LYS A 111 -31.69 17.53 -1.68
CA LYS A 111 -31.01 18.14 -2.86
C LYS A 111 -29.66 17.55 -3.22
N GLY A 112 -29.21 16.43 -2.67
CA GLY A 112 -27.99 15.69 -3.03
C GLY A 112 -26.66 16.50 -3.20
N LYS A 113 -26.71 17.71 -3.77
CA LYS A 113 -25.63 18.70 -3.84
C LYS A 113 -26.25 20.08 -3.64
N PHE A 114 -26.01 20.67 -2.50
CA PHE A 114 -26.40 22.05 -2.23
C PHE A 114 -25.55 22.99 -3.12
N GLN A 115 -26.18 23.75 -4.00
CA GLN A 115 -25.51 24.89 -4.65
C GLN A 115 -25.61 26.09 -3.73
N PRO A 116 -24.51 26.83 -3.48
CA PRO A 116 -24.54 28.03 -2.67
C PRO A 116 -25.54 29.03 -3.28
N THR A 117 -26.58 29.35 -2.54
CA THR A 117 -27.53 30.40 -2.92
C THR A 117 -26.87 31.75 -2.69
N ASN A 118 -26.88 32.61 -3.73
CA ASN A 118 -26.48 34.01 -3.57
C ASN A 118 -27.27 34.62 -2.40
N SER A 119 -26.59 35.32 -1.51
CA SER A 119 -27.14 35.88 -0.28
C SER A 119 -28.39 36.80 -0.47
N SER A 120 -28.58 37.31 -1.68
CA SER A 120 -29.72 38.13 -2.07
C SER A 120 -31.04 37.37 -2.25
N ALA A 121 -31.00 36.04 -2.36
CA ALA A 121 -32.19 35.18 -2.53
C ALA A 121 -32.51 34.32 -1.31
N MET A 122 -31.96 34.64 -0.13
CA MET A 122 -32.20 33.87 1.08
C MET A 122 -33.62 34.16 1.62
N ASP A 123 -34.35 33.09 2.02
CA ASP A 123 -35.66 33.17 2.63
C ASP A 123 -35.63 34.07 3.89
N SER A 124 -36.62 34.97 3.99
CA SER A 124 -36.71 35.93 5.11
C SER A 124 -36.77 35.23 6.49
N ARG A 125 -37.44 34.08 6.56
CA ARG A 125 -37.55 33.26 7.79
C ARG A 125 -36.20 32.70 8.21
N LEU A 126 -35.39 32.28 7.25
CA LEU A 126 -34.03 31.80 7.50
C LEU A 126 -33.10 32.92 7.97
N ARG A 127 -33.30 34.14 7.42
CA ARG A 127 -32.56 35.33 7.85
C ARG A 127 -32.94 35.71 9.28
N ASP A 128 -34.22 35.70 9.63
CA ASP A 128 -34.71 35.96 10.99
C ASP A 128 -34.12 34.98 12.02
N MET A 129 -34.08 33.67 11.68
CA MET A 129 -33.39 32.69 12.53
C MET A 129 -31.93 33.06 12.77
N MET A 130 -31.20 33.44 11.72
CA MET A 130 -29.78 33.81 11.82
C MET A 130 -29.58 35.10 12.63
N GLU A 131 -30.45 36.08 12.48
CA GLU A 131 -30.42 37.30 13.28
C GLU A 131 -30.72 37.01 14.76
N THR A 132 -31.69 36.15 15.04
CA THR A 132 -32.01 35.73 16.41
C THR A 132 -30.82 35.00 17.07
N ILE A 133 -30.12 34.14 16.32
CA ILE A 133 -28.90 33.50 16.80
C ILE A 133 -27.83 34.54 17.13
N THR A 134 -27.60 35.52 16.26
CA THR A 134 -26.51 36.49 16.42
C THR A 134 -26.78 37.50 17.53
N LYS A 135 -28.04 37.92 17.76
CA LYS A 135 -28.43 38.82 18.83
C LYS A 135 -28.05 38.31 20.23
N HIS A 136 -28.17 36.99 20.43
CA HIS A 136 -27.91 36.37 21.74
C HIS A 136 -26.90 35.20 21.65
N ILE A 137 -25.92 35.32 20.77
CA ILE A 137 -24.93 34.28 20.53
C ILE A 137 -24.17 33.80 21.78
N PRO A 138 -23.88 34.66 22.81
CA PRO A 138 -23.24 34.20 24.04
C PRO A 138 -24.06 33.20 24.85
N THR A 139 -25.37 33.10 24.63
CA THR A 139 -26.26 32.16 25.35
C THR A 139 -26.37 30.80 24.64
N VAL A 140 -25.90 30.69 23.39
CA VAL A 140 -25.92 29.43 22.60
C VAL A 140 -24.94 28.44 23.22
N TRP A 141 -25.39 27.19 23.40
CA TRP A 141 -24.55 26.10 23.94
C TRP A 141 -23.38 25.73 23.03
N ASN A 142 -22.26 25.32 23.63
CA ASN A 142 -21.05 24.99 22.89
C ASN A 142 -21.26 23.94 21.78
N ASN A 143 -21.99 22.83 22.05
CA ASN A 143 -22.31 21.82 21.04
C ASN A 143 -23.10 22.39 19.86
N THR A 144 -24.09 23.22 20.19
CA THR A 144 -24.95 23.87 19.20
C THR A 144 -24.17 24.88 18.39
N LEU A 145 -23.36 25.73 19.05
CA LEU A 145 -22.51 26.73 18.40
C LEU A 145 -21.55 26.12 17.37
N VAL A 146 -20.87 25.03 17.73
CA VAL A 146 -19.96 24.31 16.84
C VAL A 146 -20.74 23.71 15.65
N SER A 147 -21.95 23.19 15.91
CA SER A 147 -22.80 22.61 14.86
C SER A 147 -23.37 23.68 13.92
N ILE A 148 -23.70 24.88 14.44
CA ILE A 148 -24.14 26.03 13.64
C ILE A 148 -23.02 26.51 12.72
N LEU A 149 -21.81 26.67 13.22
CA LEU A 149 -20.68 27.06 12.37
C LEU A 149 -20.54 26.12 11.17
N ARG A 150 -20.65 24.81 11.41
CA ARG A 150 -20.69 23.82 10.34
C ARG A 150 -21.89 24.04 9.40
N ALA A 151 -23.09 24.25 9.94
CA ALA A 151 -24.28 24.45 9.13
C ALA A 151 -24.15 25.66 8.20
N VAL A 152 -23.63 26.78 8.73
CA VAL A 152 -23.38 28.02 7.98
C VAL A 152 -22.32 27.83 6.90
N TRP A 153 -21.26 27.07 7.17
CA TRP A 153 -20.30 26.66 6.13
C TRP A 153 -20.94 25.81 5.03
N VAL A 154 -21.85 24.90 5.40
CA VAL A 154 -22.59 24.07 4.42
C VAL A 154 -23.57 24.92 3.59
N ILE A 155 -24.19 25.92 4.17
CA ILE A 155 -25.06 26.88 3.46
C ILE A 155 -24.25 27.73 2.45
N GLY A 156 -22.95 27.93 2.72
CA GLY A 156 -22.05 28.64 1.81
C GLY A 156 -22.14 30.16 1.94
N LEU A 157 -22.40 30.69 3.15
CA LEU A 157 -22.35 32.13 3.38
C LEU A 157 -20.97 32.71 3.04
N PRO A 158 -20.91 33.89 2.41
CA PRO A 158 -19.63 34.53 2.11
C PRO A 158 -18.89 34.96 3.40
N ASN A 159 -17.57 34.94 3.35
CA ASN A 159 -16.72 35.32 4.51
C ASN A 159 -16.94 36.77 5.00
N THR A 160 -17.57 37.59 4.17
CA THR A 160 -17.93 38.95 4.53
C THR A 160 -19.23 39.06 5.34
N ASP A 161 -20.01 37.96 5.39
CA ASP A 161 -21.31 37.94 6.04
C ASP A 161 -21.18 38.20 7.57
N PRO A 162 -21.95 39.16 8.13
CA PRO A 162 -21.86 39.52 9.54
C PRO A 162 -22.29 38.37 10.47
N VAL A 163 -23.24 37.52 10.05
CA VAL A 163 -23.67 36.35 10.82
C VAL A 163 -22.53 35.35 10.96
N LEU A 164 -21.87 35.01 9.84
CA LEU A 164 -20.74 34.11 9.87
C LEU A 164 -19.60 34.65 10.74
N LYS A 165 -19.25 35.94 10.60
CA LYS A 165 -18.21 36.58 11.42
C LYS A 165 -18.53 36.56 12.89
N SER A 166 -19.79 36.79 13.27
CA SER A 166 -20.24 36.77 14.67
C SER A 166 -20.06 35.37 15.28
N ILE A 167 -20.49 34.32 14.54
CA ILE A 167 -20.34 32.90 14.94
C ILE A 167 -18.85 32.52 15.05
N GLN A 168 -18.04 32.91 14.08
CA GLN A 168 -16.59 32.62 14.07
C GLN A 168 -15.90 33.29 15.27
N THR A 169 -16.21 34.54 15.55
CA THR A 169 -15.67 35.27 16.70
C THR A 169 -16.03 34.59 18.01
N GLU A 170 -17.28 34.20 18.20
CA GLU A 170 -17.73 33.54 19.43
C GLU A 170 -17.05 32.14 19.58
N VAL A 171 -16.91 31.36 18.49
CA VAL A 171 -16.18 30.09 18.53
C VAL A 171 -14.71 30.32 18.93
N MET A 172 -14.05 31.35 18.40
CA MET A 172 -12.68 31.72 18.79
C MET A 172 -12.56 32.08 20.27
N TRP A 173 -13.52 32.87 20.82
CA TRP A 173 -13.57 33.20 22.22
C TRP A 173 -13.72 31.99 23.13
N ARG A 174 -14.53 30.99 22.70
CA ARG A 174 -14.79 29.76 23.48
C ARG A 174 -13.80 28.64 23.22
N LEU A 175 -12.85 28.80 22.33
CA LEU A 175 -11.99 27.73 21.85
C LEU A 175 -11.29 26.94 22.97
N ARG A 176 -10.84 27.66 24.04
CA ARG A 176 -10.21 27.04 25.21
C ARG A 176 -11.19 26.28 26.12
N ARG A 177 -12.50 26.53 25.99
CA ARG A 177 -13.56 25.89 26.77
C ARG A 177 -14.23 24.73 26.04
N LEU A 178 -14.00 24.61 24.73
CA LEU A 178 -14.51 23.49 23.95
C LEU A 178 -13.82 22.20 24.38
N ASN A 179 -14.58 21.09 24.45
CA ASN A 179 -14.01 19.79 24.75
C ASN A 179 -13.31 19.18 23.51
N PRO A 180 -12.46 18.14 23.67
CA PRO A 180 -11.74 17.53 22.56
C PRO A 180 -12.62 17.02 21.42
N LYS A 181 -13.84 16.53 21.73
CA LYS A 181 -14.80 16.08 20.71
C LYS A 181 -15.27 17.23 19.81
N GLN A 182 -15.56 18.37 20.43
CA GLN A 182 -15.98 19.59 19.71
C GLN A 182 -14.83 20.15 18.87
N LEU A 183 -13.61 20.15 19.40
CA LEU A 183 -12.41 20.56 18.66
C LEU A 183 -12.13 19.61 17.48
N ALA A 184 -12.22 18.30 17.68
CA ALA A 184 -12.04 17.32 16.62
C ALA A 184 -13.09 17.47 15.51
N PHE A 185 -14.34 17.73 15.88
CA PHE A 185 -15.41 18.00 14.93
C PHE A 185 -15.14 19.25 14.09
N LEU A 186 -14.65 20.33 14.68
CA LEU A 186 -14.23 21.54 13.95
C LEU A 186 -13.05 21.28 13.03
N ALA A 187 -12.06 20.49 13.49
CA ALA A 187 -10.92 20.09 12.67
C ALA A 187 -11.35 19.24 11.46
N GLU A 188 -12.26 18.28 11.65
CA GLU A 188 -12.77 17.42 10.58
C GLU A 188 -13.41 18.24 9.45
N TRP A 189 -14.23 19.21 9.79
CA TRP A 189 -14.97 20.01 8.81
C TRP A 189 -14.16 21.16 8.23
N GLY A 190 -13.38 21.84 9.05
CA GLY A 190 -12.57 22.97 8.60
C GLY A 190 -11.45 22.61 7.63
N THR A 191 -11.05 21.33 7.57
CA THR A 191 -10.02 20.82 6.64
C THR A 191 -10.57 20.39 5.28
N VAL A 192 -11.90 20.39 5.09
CA VAL A 192 -12.51 20.05 3.80
C VAL A 192 -12.21 21.13 2.76
N PRO A 193 -11.64 20.80 1.58
CA PRO A 193 -11.20 21.79 0.59
C PRO A 193 -12.30 22.74 0.09
N THR A 194 -13.55 22.28 0.04
CA THR A 194 -14.72 23.07 -0.36
C THR A 194 -15.13 24.13 0.65
N TRP A 195 -14.70 24.00 1.92
CA TRP A 195 -15.08 24.84 3.05
C TRP A 195 -13.89 25.60 3.65
N ARG A 196 -12.74 25.64 2.98
CA ARG A 196 -11.52 26.35 3.42
C ARG A 196 -11.71 27.87 3.50
N GLN A 197 -12.76 28.31 4.14
CA GLN A 197 -13.04 29.75 4.25
C GLN A 197 -12.34 30.37 5.48
N ASP A 198 -11.94 29.58 6.48
CA ASP A 198 -11.27 30.15 7.66
C ASP A 198 -10.13 29.28 8.18
N VAL A 199 -8.95 29.49 7.58
CA VAL A 199 -7.71 28.85 8.00
C VAL A 199 -7.33 29.21 9.44
N THR A 200 -7.77 30.39 9.94
CA THR A 200 -7.43 30.89 11.27
C THR A 200 -8.07 30.05 12.36
N ILE A 201 -9.37 29.74 12.23
CA ILE A 201 -10.09 28.89 13.19
C ILE A 201 -9.49 27.49 13.20
N VAL A 202 -9.26 26.90 12.01
CA VAL A 202 -8.69 25.54 11.91
C VAL A 202 -7.32 25.45 12.57
N ASN A 203 -6.43 26.41 12.29
CA ASN A 203 -5.11 26.46 12.91
C ASN A 203 -5.20 26.65 14.45
N ALA A 204 -6.10 27.48 14.91
CA ALA A 204 -6.32 27.69 16.34
C ALA A 204 -6.87 26.42 17.02
N VAL A 205 -7.79 25.70 16.37
CA VAL A 205 -8.33 24.40 16.82
C VAL A 205 -7.21 23.35 16.90
N LEU A 206 -6.40 23.21 15.86
CA LEU A 206 -5.30 22.25 15.83
C LEU A 206 -4.27 22.55 16.94
N LYS A 207 -3.96 23.83 17.17
CA LYS A 207 -3.09 24.24 18.26
C LYS A 207 -3.68 23.93 19.65
N GLN A 208 -4.99 24.07 19.84
CA GLN A 208 -5.65 23.68 21.10
C GLN A 208 -5.62 22.16 21.30
N LEU A 209 -5.84 21.38 20.26
CA LEU A 209 -5.72 19.92 20.32
C LEU A 209 -4.29 19.49 20.66
N GLU A 210 -3.28 20.17 20.11
CA GLU A 210 -1.87 19.91 20.42
C GLU A 210 -1.51 20.22 21.86
N LEU A 211 -2.05 21.30 22.43
CA LEU A 211 -1.84 21.67 23.84
C LEU A 211 -2.59 20.76 24.82
N ARG A 212 -3.74 20.22 24.43
CA ARG A 212 -4.66 19.46 25.28
C ARG A 212 -4.82 18.00 24.85
N TRP A 213 -3.81 17.44 24.19
CA TRP A 213 -3.84 16.07 23.65
C TRP A 213 -4.14 15.01 24.72
N THR A 214 -3.73 15.24 25.98
CA THR A 214 -3.97 14.33 27.12
C THR A 214 -5.44 14.18 27.49
N GLU A 215 -6.31 15.10 27.06
CA GLU A 215 -7.75 15.03 27.31
C GLU A 215 -8.48 14.17 26.26
N ILE A 216 -7.78 13.75 25.19
CA ILE A 216 -8.35 12.91 24.14
C ILE A 216 -8.37 11.46 24.65
N SER A 217 -9.54 10.99 25.06
CA SER A 217 -9.71 9.70 25.76
C SER A 217 -10.71 8.75 25.10
N ASP A 218 -11.23 9.07 23.92
CA ASP A 218 -12.19 8.19 23.23
C ASP A 218 -11.76 7.83 21.80
N ALA A 219 -11.99 6.57 21.42
CA ALA A 219 -11.59 5.98 20.14
C ALA A 219 -12.17 6.74 18.93
N LYS A 220 -13.42 7.20 19.00
CA LYS A 220 -14.07 7.92 17.92
C LYS A 220 -13.39 9.25 17.63
N THR A 221 -13.07 10.02 18.68
CA THR A 221 -12.34 11.30 18.52
C THR A 221 -10.95 11.07 17.94
N VAL A 222 -10.22 10.05 18.43
CA VAL A 222 -8.90 9.69 17.91
C VAL A 222 -8.99 9.30 16.43
N SER A 223 -9.96 8.46 16.04
CA SER A 223 -10.13 8.05 14.63
C SER A 223 -10.45 9.25 13.72
N MET A 224 -11.29 10.18 14.17
CA MET A 224 -11.60 11.42 13.42
C MET A 224 -10.35 12.28 13.22
N LEU A 225 -9.54 12.44 14.24
CA LEU A 225 -8.32 13.25 14.18
C LEU A 225 -7.28 12.60 13.27
N ILE A 226 -7.02 11.30 13.42
CA ILE A 226 -6.09 10.58 12.54
C ILE A 226 -6.53 10.66 11.07
N ALA A 227 -7.85 10.64 10.81
CA ALA A 227 -8.39 10.81 9.47
C ALA A 227 -8.03 12.16 8.81
N LYS A 228 -7.67 13.16 9.60
CA LYS A 228 -7.25 14.50 9.17
C LYS A 228 -5.76 14.78 9.44
N GLY A 229 -5.00 13.75 9.68
CA GLY A 229 -3.60 13.84 10.10
C GLY A 229 -2.67 14.54 9.12
N GLU A 230 -3.03 14.64 7.82
CA GLU A 230 -2.23 15.43 6.84
C GLU A 230 -2.16 16.93 7.20
N HIS A 231 -3.06 17.43 8.01
CA HIS A 231 -3.09 18.82 8.46
C HIS A 231 -2.50 19.00 9.86
N MET A 232 -2.06 17.93 10.51
CA MET A 232 -1.56 17.95 11.89
C MET A 232 -0.03 17.93 11.93
N SER A 233 0.51 18.43 13.05
CA SER A 233 1.95 18.33 13.29
C SER A 233 2.37 16.87 13.47
N PRO A 234 3.60 16.49 13.04
CA PRO A 234 4.12 15.14 13.28
C PRO A 234 4.08 14.74 14.75
N ALA A 235 4.36 15.68 15.66
CA ALA A 235 4.35 15.44 17.10
C ALA A 235 2.96 15.12 17.65
N LEU A 236 1.91 15.80 17.17
CA LEU A 236 0.53 15.49 17.53
C LEU A 236 0.14 14.11 16.97
N MET A 237 0.53 13.80 15.74
CA MET A 237 0.26 12.50 15.14
C MET A 237 0.92 11.35 15.91
N ASP A 238 2.16 11.48 16.37
CA ASP A 238 2.82 10.47 17.20
C ASP A 238 2.03 10.20 18.49
N ARG A 239 1.56 11.27 19.17
CA ARG A 239 0.72 11.16 20.38
C ARG A 239 -0.65 10.54 20.11
N LEU A 240 -1.27 10.86 18.96
CA LEU A 240 -2.53 10.24 18.55
C LEU A 240 -2.37 8.75 18.24
N GLU A 241 -1.26 8.34 17.64
CA GLU A 241 -0.93 6.92 17.43
C GLU A 241 -0.75 6.17 18.76
N ASP A 242 -0.05 6.77 19.73
CA ASP A 242 0.11 6.20 21.08
C ASP A 242 -1.24 6.11 21.81
N THR A 243 -2.07 7.15 21.71
CA THR A 243 -3.43 7.14 22.29
C THR A 243 -4.32 6.10 21.60
N ALA A 244 -4.23 5.99 20.26
CA ALA A 244 -4.96 4.98 19.51
C ALA A 244 -4.54 3.56 19.92
N LEU A 245 -3.25 3.33 20.17
CA LEU A 245 -2.75 2.05 20.68
C LEU A 245 -3.32 1.73 22.06
N ALA A 246 -3.37 2.71 22.97
CA ALA A 246 -3.94 2.53 24.31
C ALA A 246 -5.46 2.26 24.28
N LEU A 247 -6.17 2.78 23.27
CA LEU A 247 -7.63 2.65 23.10
C LEU A 247 -8.01 1.58 22.06
N ALA A 248 -7.08 0.74 21.61
CA ALA A 248 -7.25 -0.16 20.46
C ALA A 248 -8.47 -1.09 20.59
N GLU A 249 -8.80 -1.53 21.80
CA GLU A 249 -9.96 -2.39 22.09
C GLU A 249 -11.30 -1.69 21.82
N GLY A 250 -11.36 -0.39 22.06
CA GLY A 250 -12.58 0.42 21.92
C GLY A 250 -12.95 0.80 20.48
N PHE A 251 -12.10 0.52 19.49
CA PHE A 251 -12.39 0.84 18.09
C PHE A 251 -13.39 -0.13 17.48
N THR A 252 -14.36 0.39 16.76
CA THR A 252 -15.22 -0.39 15.84
C THR A 252 -14.45 -0.78 14.58
N ALA A 253 -14.94 -1.79 13.83
CA ALA A 253 -14.31 -2.18 12.56
C ALA A 253 -14.19 -1.00 11.58
N GLU A 254 -15.19 -0.13 11.51
CA GLU A 254 -15.19 1.06 10.66
C GLU A 254 -14.17 2.12 11.11
N GLU A 255 -13.97 2.28 12.41
CA GLU A 255 -12.93 3.18 12.94
C GLU A 255 -11.52 2.61 12.71
N ILE A 256 -11.33 1.30 12.87
CA ILE A 256 -10.09 0.60 12.49
C ILE A 256 -9.78 0.85 11.02
N ARG A 257 -10.77 0.67 10.13
CA ARG A 257 -10.64 0.93 8.70
C ARG A 257 -10.17 2.37 8.43
N LYS A 258 -10.84 3.35 9.03
CA LYS A 258 -10.51 4.78 8.88
C LYS A 258 -9.09 5.09 9.31
N VAL A 259 -8.67 4.60 10.47
CA VAL A 259 -7.32 4.78 11.00
C VAL A 259 -6.29 4.16 10.05
N CYS A 260 -6.47 2.90 9.64
CA CYS A 260 -5.53 2.20 8.75
C CYS A 260 -5.40 2.89 7.38
N VAL A 261 -6.52 3.31 6.77
CA VAL A 261 -6.51 4.05 5.49
C VAL A 261 -5.77 5.38 5.62
N SER A 262 -6.01 6.10 6.72
CA SER A 262 -5.38 7.40 6.96
C SER A 262 -3.88 7.27 7.20
N LEU A 263 -3.44 6.31 8.00
CA LEU A 263 -2.02 5.99 8.18
C LEU A 263 -1.37 5.61 6.85
N ALA A 264 -2.07 4.82 6.03
CA ALA A 264 -1.59 4.43 4.72
C ALA A 264 -1.49 5.63 3.76
N SER A 265 -2.48 6.53 3.74
CA SER A 265 -2.43 7.73 2.88
C SER A 265 -1.23 8.63 3.23
N MET A 266 -0.94 8.80 4.50
CA MET A 266 0.20 9.57 5.01
C MET A 266 1.54 8.81 4.93
N GLY A 267 1.56 7.52 4.64
CA GLY A 267 2.77 6.69 4.65
C GLY A 267 3.31 6.43 6.06
N ARG A 268 2.51 6.58 7.10
CA ARG A 268 2.90 6.36 8.50
C ARG A 268 2.75 4.88 8.88
N ARG A 269 3.85 4.21 9.15
CA ARG A 269 3.90 2.78 9.44
C ARG A 269 4.14 2.51 10.93
N SER A 270 3.12 2.71 11.76
CA SER A 270 3.15 2.33 13.20
C SER A 270 2.86 0.84 13.35
N VAL A 271 3.91 0.02 13.43
CA VAL A 271 3.77 -1.45 13.54
C VAL A 271 3.05 -1.87 14.82
N PRO A 272 3.31 -1.29 16.01
CA PRO A 272 2.57 -1.63 17.22
C PRO A 272 1.07 -1.37 17.09
N LEU A 273 0.69 -0.18 16.60
CA LEU A 273 -0.71 0.18 16.40
C LEU A 273 -1.40 -0.73 15.38
N LEU A 274 -0.76 -0.95 14.22
CA LEU A 274 -1.32 -1.83 13.18
C LEU A 274 -1.51 -3.27 13.69
N ARG A 275 -0.61 -3.79 14.54
CA ARG A 275 -0.77 -5.11 15.18
C ARG A 275 -1.95 -5.15 16.13
N ALA A 276 -2.07 -4.15 17.00
CA ALA A 276 -3.18 -4.06 17.96
C ALA A 276 -4.53 -3.96 17.24
N LEU A 277 -4.65 -3.07 16.26
CA LEU A 277 -5.86 -2.92 15.46
C LEU A 277 -6.20 -4.18 14.67
N SER A 278 -5.19 -4.88 14.13
CA SER A 278 -5.38 -6.17 13.44
C SER A 278 -5.91 -7.25 14.38
N TYR A 279 -5.39 -7.31 15.61
CA TYR A 279 -5.86 -8.25 16.63
C TYR A 279 -7.34 -8.00 16.96
N HIS A 280 -7.71 -6.76 17.23
CA HIS A 280 -9.10 -6.42 17.57
C HIS A 280 -10.04 -6.59 16.36
N LEU A 281 -9.57 -6.33 15.14
CA LEU A 281 -10.34 -6.59 13.93
C LEU A 281 -10.68 -8.08 13.79
N LEU A 282 -9.74 -8.99 14.10
CA LEU A 282 -9.98 -10.43 14.05
C LEU A 282 -11.04 -10.91 15.05
N GLN A 283 -11.28 -10.17 16.13
CA GLN A 283 -12.31 -10.49 17.12
C GLN A 283 -13.72 -10.06 16.68
N ARG A 284 -13.84 -9.28 15.60
CA ARG A 284 -15.14 -8.78 15.11
C ARG A 284 -15.92 -9.88 14.37
N PRO A 285 -17.25 -9.86 14.46
CA PRO A 285 -18.10 -10.82 13.74
C PRO A 285 -18.03 -10.59 12.22
N SER A 286 -18.35 -11.62 11.43
CA SER A 286 -18.37 -11.54 9.95
C SER A 286 -19.29 -10.45 9.42
N SER A 287 -20.38 -10.11 10.12
CA SER A 287 -21.31 -9.04 9.73
C SER A 287 -20.66 -7.65 9.67
N GLU A 288 -19.54 -7.42 10.36
CA GLU A 288 -18.78 -6.16 10.30
C GLU A 288 -17.75 -6.14 9.15
N PHE A 289 -17.49 -7.29 8.50
CA PHE A 289 -16.54 -7.38 7.38
C PHE A 289 -17.22 -7.02 6.05
N SER A 290 -17.57 -5.75 5.91
CA SER A 290 -18.11 -5.28 4.62
C SER A 290 -17.03 -5.33 3.51
N THR A 291 -17.45 -5.47 2.25
CA THR A 291 -16.57 -5.41 1.08
C THR A 291 -15.66 -4.18 1.11
N GLN A 292 -16.23 -3.01 1.43
CA GLN A 292 -15.45 -1.75 1.53
C GLN A 292 -14.35 -1.81 2.60
N LEU A 293 -14.65 -2.41 3.76
CA LEU A 293 -13.65 -2.61 4.81
C LEU A 293 -12.51 -3.50 4.32
N ILE A 294 -12.83 -4.63 3.68
CA ILE A 294 -11.82 -5.59 3.19
C ILE A 294 -10.92 -4.93 2.14
N LEU A 295 -11.49 -4.21 1.19
CA LEU A 295 -10.75 -3.53 0.13
C LEU A 295 -9.82 -2.44 0.69
N ASP A 296 -10.30 -1.65 1.64
CA ASP A 296 -9.54 -0.58 2.27
C ASP A 296 -8.45 -1.10 3.20
N MET A 297 -8.70 -2.18 3.94
CA MET A 297 -7.67 -2.85 4.75
C MET A 297 -6.60 -3.48 3.85
N GLY A 298 -6.99 -4.16 2.78
CA GLY A 298 -6.06 -4.70 1.78
C GLY A 298 -5.17 -3.60 1.19
N PHE A 299 -5.76 -2.47 0.79
CA PHE A 299 -5.02 -1.30 0.31
C PHE A 299 -4.04 -0.76 1.36
N SER A 300 -4.51 -0.60 2.61
CA SER A 300 -3.69 -0.04 3.68
C SER A 300 -2.49 -0.92 4.00
N TYR A 301 -2.71 -2.23 4.11
CA TYR A 301 -1.64 -3.20 4.37
C TYR A 301 -0.66 -3.27 3.20
N GLY A 302 -1.17 -3.28 1.97
CA GLY A 302 -0.33 -3.26 0.76
C GLY A 302 0.56 -2.03 0.70
N LYS A 303 -0.01 -0.85 0.93
CA LYS A 303 0.73 0.43 0.86
C LYS A 303 1.76 0.58 1.98
N LEU A 304 1.46 0.09 3.18
CA LEU A 304 2.36 0.13 4.33
C LEU A 304 3.33 -1.06 4.38
N SER A 305 3.27 -2.00 3.44
CA SER A 305 4.02 -3.26 3.47
C SER A 305 3.89 -3.96 4.83
N PHE A 306 2.65 -3.99 5.35
CA PHE A 306 2.34 -4.57 6.65
C PHE A 306 1.70 -5.95 6.46
N HIS A 307 2.40 -6.99 6.94
CA HIS A 307 2.01 -8.38 6.76
C HIS A 307 1.36 -8.94 8.02
N GLN A 308 0.09 -9.31 7.92
CA GLN A 308 -0.65 -10.01 8.98
C GLN A 308 -1.49 -11.14 8.38
N SER A 309 -0.90 -12.34 8.35
CA SER A 309 -1.47 -13.49 7.63
C SER A 309 -2.88 -13.84 8.05
N GLN A 310 -3.18 -13.82 9.36
CA GLN A 310 -4.50 -14.19 9.86
C GLN A 310 -5.58 -13.23 9.34
N VAL A 311 -5.29 -11.92 9.33
CA VAL A 311 -6.22 -10.92 8.78
C VAL A 311 -6.38 -11.10 7.28
N LEU A 312 -5.28 -11.35 6.54
CA LEU A 312 -5.34 -11.58 5.10
C LEU A 312 -6.17 -12.82 4.76
N GLN A 313 -5.98 -13.92 5.50
CA GLN A 313 -6.78 -15.14 5.34
C GLN A 313 -8.25 -14.89 5.65
N ARG A 314 -8.55 -14.18 6.75
CA ARG A 314 -9.93 -13.83 7.11
C ARG A 314 -10.57 -12.96 6.02
N MET A 315 -9.88 -11.92 5.55
CA MET A 315 -10.38 -11.06 4.46
C MET A 315 -10.65 -11.85 3.18
N ALA A 316 -9.78 -12.81 2.82
CA ALA A 316 -10.00 -13.65 1.66
C ALA A 316 -11.23 -14.55 1.82
N ALA A 317 -11.42 -15.15 3.00
CA ALA A 317 -12.57 -15.99 3.29
C ALA A 317 -13.89 -15.21 3.24
N GLU A 318 -13.91 -13.99 3.79
CA GLU A 318 -15.11 -13.13 3.78
C GLU A 318 -15.39 -12.50 2.40
N LEU A 319 -14.36 -12.29 1.57
CA LEU A 319 -14.52 -11.72 0.24
C LEU A 319 -14.97 -12.76 -0.78
N MET A 320 -14.53 -14.02 -0.64
CA MET A 320 -14.77 -15.09 -1.60
C MET A 320 -16.24 -15.24 -2.04
N PRO A 321 -17.23 -15.26 -1.13
CA PRO A 321 -18.64 -15.40 -1.53
C PRO A 321 -19.18 -14.25 -2.37
N ASN A 322 -18.55 -13.08 -2.26
CA ASN A 322 -19.04 -11.84 -2.87
C ASN A 322 -18.21 -11.42 -4.11
N VAL A 323 -17.30 -12.28 -4.60
CA VAL A 323 -16.41 -11.91 -5.73
C VAL A 323 -17.21 -11.62 -6.99
N SER A 324 -18.28 -12.34 -7.27
CA SER A 324 -19.15 -12.12 -8.44
C SER A 324 -19.86 -10.76 -8.43
N GLU A 325 -20.05 -10.16 -7.26
CA GLU A 325 -20.70 -8.85 -7.11
C GLU A 325 -19.71 -7.68 -7.13
N LEU A 326 -18.42 -7.96 -7.14
CA LEU A 326 -17.38 -6.91 -7.15
C LEU A 326 -17.37 -6.17 -8.48
N THR A 327 -16.96 -4.90 -8.43
CA THR A 327 -16.64 -4.18 -9.66
C THR A 327 -15.23 -4.56 -10.16
N SER A 328 -14.98 -4.40 -11.47
CA SER A 328 -13.64 -4.56 -12.05
C SER A 328 -12.55 -3.73 -11.33
N SER A 329 -12.95 -2.56 -10.79
CA SER A 329 -12.08 -1.71 -10.00
C SER A 329 -11.71 -2.34 -8.65
N ASP A 330 -12.67 -2.96 -7.98
CA ASP A 330 -12.48 -3.58 -6.66
C ASP A 330 -11.59 -4.81 -6.77
N VAL A 331 -11.85 -5.68 -7.74
CA VAL A 331 -11.02 -6.86 -8.05
C VAL A 331 -9.57 -6.43 -8.29
N THR A 332 -9.38 -5.46 -9.19
CA THR A 332 -8.04 -4.97 -9.55
C THR A 332 -7.32 -4.33 -8.37
N ARG A 333 -8.03 -3.52 -7.57
CA ARG A 333 -7.49 -2.84 -6.39
C ARG A 333 -7.03 -3.84 -5.33
N PHE A 334 -7.85 -4.85 -5.06
CA PHE A 334 -7.51 -5.86 -4.06
C PHE A 334 -6.37 -6.76 -4.54
N ALA A 335 -6.45 -7.30 -5.76
CA ALA A 335 -5.39 -8.12 -6.37
C ALA A 335 -4.04 -7.38 -6.32
N LYS A 336 -4.01 -6.12 -6.75
CA LYS A 336 -2.80 -5.28 -6.71
C LYS A 336 -2.23 -5.12 -5.31
N SER A 337 -3.09 -4.94 -4.30
CA SER A 337 -2.67 -4.84 -2.91
C SER A 337 -2.02 -6.12 -2.41
N MET A 338 -2.57 -7.28 -2.79
CA MET A 338 -1.99 -8.60 -2.49
C MET A 338 -0.66 -8.79 -3.21
N GLY A 339 -0.54 -8.32 -4.46
CA GLY A 339 0.73 -8.28 -5.18
C GLY A 339 1.82 -7.48 -4.45
N PHE A 340 1.49 -6.33 -3.86
CA PHE A 340 2.44 -5.56 -3.04
C PHE A 340 2.87 -6.29 -1.77
N LEU A 341 1.95 -7.01 -1.14
CA LEU A 341 2.21 -7.84 0.02
C LEU A 341 2.94 -9.14 -0.32
N LYS A 342 3.14 -9.44 -1.60
CA LYS A 342 3.66 -10.74 -2.07
C LYS A 342 2.86 -11.92 -1.50
N TRP A 343 1.56 -11.73 -1.31
CA TRP A 343 0.67 -12.72 -0.72
C TRP A 343 -0.27 -13.28 -1.78
N LEU A 344 -0.16 -14.58 -2.04
CA LEU A 344 -0.98 -15.33 -2.98
C LEU A 344 -1.99 -16.20 -2.22
N HIS A 345 -3.26 -16.05 -2.55
CA HIS A 345 -4.34 -16.95 -2.14
C HIS A 345 -4.97 -17.54 -3.40
N VAL A 346 -4.50 -18.72 -3.79
CA VAL A 346 -4.84 -19.33 -5.08
C VAL A 346 -6.35 -19.36 -5.34
N PRO A 347 -7.24 -19.84 -4.42
CA PRO A 347 -8.68 -19.87 -4.69
C PRO A 347 -9.27 -18.49 -5.01
N LEU A 348 -8.84 -17.44 -4.30
CA LEU A 348 -9.35 -16.09 -4.53
C LEU A 348 -8.86 -15.52 -5.88
N PHE A 349 -7.62 -15.82 -6.26
CA PHE A 349 -7.07 -15.39 -7.54
C PHE A 349 -7.69 -16.14 -8.71
N GLU A 350 -8.06 -17.42 -8.53
CA GLU A 350 -8.88 -18.15 -9.52
C GLU A 350 -10.26 -17.49 -9.69
N ALA A 351 -10.91 -17.11 -8.61
CA ALA A 351 -12.18 -16.39 -8.67
C ALA A 351 -12.05 -15.02 -9.38
N PHE A 352 -10.92 -14.31 -9.23
CA PHE A 352 -10.65 -13.08 -9.98
C PHE A 352 -10.45 -13.33 -11.48
N VAL A 353 -9.87 -14.46 -11.85
CA VAL A 353 -9.77 -14.87 -13.27
C VAL A 353 -11.14 -15.18 -13.83
N GLU A 354 -11.98 -15.91 -13.10
CA GLU A 354 -13.37 -16.17 -13.47
C GLU A 354 -14.15 -14.88 -13.68
N HIS A 355 -14.08 -13.97 -12.71
CA HIS A 355 -14.71 -12.66 -12.81
C HIS A 355 -14.26 -11.88 -14.06
N TYR A 356 -12.96 -11.90 -14.39
CA TYR A 356 -12.48 -11.28 -15.63
C TYR A 356 -13.02 -11.99 -16.87
N VAL A 357 -13.04 -13.32 -16.88
CA VAL A 357 -13.53 -14.10 -18.02
C VAL A 357 -15.03 -13.82 -18.27
N GLU A 358 -15.81 -13.64 -17.22
CA GLU A 358 -17.24 -13.33 -17.32
C GLU A 358 -17.53 -11.88 -17.69
N HIS A 359 -16.74 -10.94 -17.16
CA HIS A 359 -16.98 -9.50 -17.25
C HIS A 359 -15.88 -8.73 -17.96
N SER A 360 -15.15 -9.35 -18.92
CA SER A 360 -13.97 -8.75 -19.56
C SER A 360 -14.22 -7.36 -20.18
N GLU A 361 -15.42 -7.11 -20.69
CA GLU A 361 -15.82 -5.83 -21.29
C GLU A 361 -15.91 -4.68 -20.28
N MET A 362 -16.10 -5.00 -18.99
CA MET A 362 -16.18 -4.02 -17.90
C MET A 362 -14.80 -3.58 -17.40
N TYR A 363 -13.73 -4.23 -17.88
CA TYR A 363 -12.38 -3.91 -17.47
C TYR A 363 -11.73 -2.90 -18.42
N SER A 364 -11.23 -1.80 -17.87
CA SER A 364 -10.37 -0.91 -18.64
C SER A 364 -9.01 -1.56 -18.90
N ILE A 365 -8.34 -1.12 -19.97
CA ILE A 365 -6.97 -1.60 -20.29
C ILE A 365 -6.01 -1.42 -19.12
N LEU A 366 -6.13 -0.35 -18.32
CA LEU A 366 -5.28 -0.12 -17.15
C LEU A 366 -5.55 -1.12 -16.02
N GLN A 367 -6.81 -1.54 -15.85
CA GLN A 367 -7.19 -2.56 -14.89
C GLN A 367 -6.62 -3.92 -15.31
N LEU A 368 -6.74 -4.28 -16.58
CA LEU A 368 -6.14 -5.49 -17.13
C LEU A 368 -4.61 -5.50 -16.94
N CYS A 369 -3.92 -4.41 -17.29
CA CYS A 369 -2.47 -4.27 -17.06
C CYS A 369 -2.10 -4.50 -15.60
N ASN A 370 -2.87 -3.93 -14.65
CA ASN A 370 -2.61 -4.13 -13.22
C ASN A 370 -2.81 -5.59 -12.77
N LEU A 371 -3.80 -6.31 -13.33
CA LEU A 371 -3.98 -7.75 -13.06
C LEU A 371 -2.81 -8.57 -13.59
N LEU A 372 -2.42 -8.35 -14.85
CA LEU A 372 -1.29 -9.05 -15.46
C LEU A 372 0.02 -8.84 -14.69
N MET A 373 0.33 -7.60 -14.33
CA MET A 373 1.50 -7.27 -13.51
C MET A 373 1.45 -7.91 -12.12
N THR A 374 0.25 -8.04 -11.55
CA THR A 374 0.06 -8.69 -10.25
C THR A 374 0.27 -10.20 -10.34
N PHE A 375 -0.32 -10.85 -11.34
CA PHE A 375 -0.18 -12.29 -11.58
C PHE A 375 1.28 -12.65 -11.88
N ALA A 376 1.93 -11.86 -12.74
CA ALA A 376 3.36 -12.02 -13.02
C ALA A 376 4.22 -11.86 -11.76
N ARG A 377 3.95 -10.87 -10.94
CA ARG A 377 4.70 -10.66 -9.70
C ARG A 377 4.62 -11.84 -8.75
N LEU A 378 3.42 -12.42 -8.61
CA LEU A 378 3.14 -13.54 -7.70
C LEU A 378 3.44 -14.91 -8.28
N ASP A 379 3.86 -14.97 -9.54
CA ASP A 379 4.02 -16.22 -10.33
C ASP A 379 2.72 -17.05 -10.35
N PHE A 380 1.59 -16.34 -10.45
CA PHE A 380 0.29 -17.00 -10.46
C PHE A 380 -0.11 -17.40 -11.88
N GLN A 381 -0.32 -18.69 -12.07
CA GLN A 381 -0.87 -19.29 -13.29
C GLN A 381 -2.21 -19.93 -12.95
N SER A 382 -3.27 -19.49 -13.62
CA SER A 382 -4.62 -20.00 -13.41
C SER A 382 -4.83 -21.33 -14.14
N GLY A 383 -5.61 -22.20 -13.52
CA GLY A 383 -6.12 -23.41 -14.18
C GLY A 383 -7.01 -23.11 -15.41
N LYS A 384 -7.63 -21.91 -15.45
CA LYS A 384 -8.40 -21.39 -16.59
C LYS A 384 -7.58 -20.47 -17.51
N GLY A 385 -6.26 -20.62 -17.53
CA GLY A 385 -5.35 -19.74 -18.27
C GLY A 385 -5.69 -19.59 -19.75
N GLN A 386 -6.07 -20.67 -20.45
CA GLN A 386 -6.46 -20.58 -21.86
C GLN A 386 -7.67 -19.65 -22.09
N GLN A 387 -8.70 -19.75 -21.25
CA GLN A 387 -9.88 -18.91 -21.37
C GLN A 387 -9.54 -17.44 -21.06
N PHE A 388 -8.75 -17.21 -20.02
CA PHE A 388 -8.29 -15.89 -19.62
C PHE A 388 -7.49 -15.22 -20.74
N PHE A 389 -6.40 -15.86 -21.20
CA PHE A 389 -5.53 -15.30 -22.22
C PHE A 389 -6.18 -15.25 -23.60
N GLY A 390 -7.15 -16.12 -23.87
CA GLY A 390 -8.00 -16.02 -25.07
C GLY A 390 -8.76 -14.68 -25.16
N LYS A 391 -9.16 -14.11 -24.02
CA LYS A 391 -9.78 -12.77 -23.95
C LYS A 391 -8.76 -11.64 -23.82
N VAL A 392 -7.62 -11.88 -23.16
CA VAL A 392 -6.58 -10.89 -22.91
C VAL A 392 -5.85 -10.49 -24.20
N HIS A 393 -5.43 -11.47 -25.03
CA HIS A 393 -4.63 -11.18 -26.22
C HIS A 393 -5.32 -10.26 -27.23
N PRO A 394 -6.59 -10.43 -27.59
CA PRO A 394 -7.26 -9.51 -28.53
C PRO A 394 -7.28 -8.06 -28.02
N VAL A 395 -7.48 -7.87 -26.70
CA VAL A 395 -7.46 -6.54 -26.07
C VAL A 395 -6.07 -5.92 -26.13
N LEU A 396 -5.02 -6.72 -25.87
CA LEU A 396 -3.64 -6.24 -25.91
C LEU A 396 -3.20 -5.93 -27.35
N GLU A 397 -3.56 -6.76 -28.33
CA GLU A 397 -3.24 -6.52 -29.76
C GLU A 397 -3.75 -5.17 -30.25
N SER A 398 -4.95 -4.77 -29.83
CA SER A 398 -5.54 -3.48 -30.20
C SER A 398 -5.00 -2.29 -29.41
N SER A 399 -4.57 -2.49 -28.16
CA SER A 399 -4.35 -1.38 -27.22
C SER A 399 -2.91 -1.22 -26.75
N LEU A 400 -2.06 -2.24 -26.87
CA LEU A 400 -0.70 -2.24 -26.31
C LEU A 400 0.18 -1.13 -26.90
N SER A 401 0.03 -0.84 -28.19
CA SER A 401 0.79 0.23 -28.88
C SER A 401 0.47 1.62 -28.37
N GLY A 402 -0.75 1.85 -27.89
CA GLY A 402 -1.21 3.13 -27.34
C GLY A 402 -0.85 3.39 -25.89
N LEU A 403 -0.27 2.40 -25.20
CA LEU A 403 0.15 2.59 -23.80
C LEU A 403 1.40 3.45 -23.69
N GLU A 404 1.53 4.13 -22.56
CA GLU A 404 2.75 4.84 -22.18
C GLU A 404 3.96 3.88 -22.20
N PRO A 405 5.16 4.29 -22.70
CA PRO A 405 6.30 3.40 -22.93
C PRO A 405 6.70 2.54 -21.74
N PHE A 406 6.66 3.12 -20.54
CA PHE A 406 7.01 2.39 -19.31
C PHE A 406 5.98 1.29 -18.98
N LEU A 407 4.69 1.61 -19.07
CA LEU A 407 3.62 0.65 -18.82
C LEU A 407 3.61 -0.45 -19.87
N ARG A 408 3.83 -0.10 -21.13
CA ARG A 408 3.94 -1.05 -22.23
C ARG A 408 5.05 -2.07 -21.99
N THR A 409 6.23 -1.61 -21.55
CA THR A 409 7.35 -2.47 -21.17
C THR A 409 7.02 -3.34 -19.96
N ASP A 410 6.34 -2.79 -18.94
CA ASP A 410 5.92 -3.53 -17.75
C ASP A 410 4.94 -4.66 -18.07
N VAL A 411 3.99 -4.41 -18.96
CA VAL A 411 3.01 -5.41 -19.41
C VAL A 411 3.70 -6.51 -20.24
N ALA A 412 4.53 -6.13 -21.22
CA ALA A 412 5.26 -7.11 -22.03
C ALA A 412 6.18 -7.98 -21.16
N TRP A 413 6.90 -7.38 -20.22
CA TRP A 413 7.72 -8.10 -19.24
C TRP A 413 6.89 -9.04 -18.37
N SER A 414 5.69 -8.63 -17.97
CA SER A 414 4.77 -9.49 -17.21
C SER A 414 4.28 -10.69 -18.03
N LEU A 415 4.04 -10.49 -19.32
CA LEU A 415 3.70 -11.60 -20.23
C LEU A 415 4.88 -12.56 -20.40
N CYS A 416 6.14 -12.10 -20.43
CA CYS A 416 7.32 -12.97 -20.41
C CYS A 416 7.35 -13.82 -19.13
N VAL A 417 7.11 -13.23 -17.97
CA VAL A 417 7.04 -13.97 -16.70
C VAL A 417 5.98 -15.06 -16.76
N LEU A 418 4.77 -14.72 -17.26
CA LEU A 418 3.61 -15.61 -17.35
C LEU A 418 3.67 -16.60 -18.52
N GLN A 419 4.75 -16.61 -19.31
CA GLN A 419 4.93 -17.45 -20.51
C GLN A 419 3.83 -17.24 -21.57
N GLN A 420 3.37 -16.00 -21.67
CA GLN A 420 2.33 -15.57 -22.62
C GLN A 420 2.83 -14.47 -23.58
N ALA A 421 4.13 -14.23 -23.59
CA ALA A 421 4.72 -13.27 -24.51
C ALA A 421 4.71 -13.82 -25.94
N ARG A 422 4.30 -12.96 -26.89
CA ARG A 422 4.36 -13.27 -28.32
C ARG A 422 5.46 -12.41 -28.96
N PRO A 423 6.22 -12.92 -29.94
CA PRO A 423 7.32 -12.18 -30.56
C PRO A 423 6.94 -10.79 -31.05
N HIS A 424 5.75 -10.63 -31.64
CA HIS A 424 5.27 -9.34 -32.15
C HIS A 424 4.98 -8.30 -31.05
N TYR A 425 4.82 -8.69 -29.78
CA TYR A 425 4.77 -7.77 -28.64
C TYR A 425 6.16 -7.27 -28.25
N LEU A 426 7.19 -8.12 -28.39
CA LEU A 426 8.54 -7.88 -27.89
C LEU A 426 9.40 -7.08 -28.89
N THR A 427 9.34 -7.45 -30.16
CA THR A 427 10.18 -6.87 -31.21
C THR A 427 10.13 -5.33 -31.27
N PRO A 428 8.95 -4.66 -31.20
CA PRO A 428 8.90 -3.19 -31.23
C PRO A 428 9.51 -2.53 -29.98
N LEU A 429 9.57 -3.25 -28.84
CA LEU A 429 10.12 -2.72 -27.59
C LEU A 429 11.64 -2.77 -27.54
N LEU A 430 12.26 -3.60 -28.38
CA LEU A 430 13.71 -3.77 -28.46
C LEU A 430 14.36 -2.78 -29.45
N GLN A 431 13.56 -1.91 -30.07
CA GLN A 431 14.08 -0.88 -30.97
C GLN A 431 14.72 0.27 -30.17
N GLN A 432 15.72 0.91 -30.77
CA GLN A 432 16.51 1.97 -30.15
C GLN A 432 15.64 3.17 -29.71
N ASP A 433 14.63 3.55 -30.51
CA ASP A 433 13.70 4.65 -30.19
C ASP A 433 12.90 4.39 -28.90
N HIS A 434 12.52 3.14 -28.64
CA HIS A 434 11.83 2.78 -27.41
C HIS A 434 12.77 2.80 -26.22
N ALA A 435 13.99 2.25 -26.37
CA ALA A 435 15.02 2.25 -25.34
C ALA A 435 15.41 3.70 -24.93
N ALA A 436 15.50 4.62 -25.89
CA ALA A 436 15.77 6.04 -25.65
C ALA A 436 14.70 6.68 -24.76
N LYS A 437 13.41 6.42 -25.02
CA LYS A 437 12.29 6.90 -24.18
C LYS A 437 12.31 6.36 -22.76
N LEU A 438 12.79 5.15 -22.57
CA LEU A 438 12.89 4.54 -21.23
C LEU A 438 14.10 5.05 -20.42
N SER A 439 15.11 5.63 -21.07
CA SER A 439 16.26 6.23 -20.41
C SER A 439 15.97 7.63 -19.85
N GLU A 440 14.82 8.22 -20.18
CA GLU A 440 14.38 9.48 -19.59
C GLU A 440 14.04 9.32 -18.11
N GLY A 441 14.60 10.16 -17.24
CA GLY A 441 14.28 10.18 -15.81
C GLY A 441 15.48 9.92 -14.90
N SER A 442 15.23 9.33 -13.73
CA SER A 442 16.33 9.05 -12.78
C SER A 442 17.20 7.87 -13.27
N PRO A 443 18.53 7.92 -13.04
CA PRO A 443 19.45 6.85 -13.47
C PRO A 443 19.03 5.46 -12.97
N HIS A 444 18.52 5.38 -11.77
CA HIS A 444 18.05 4.12 -11.20
C HIS A 444 16.81 3.56 -11.93
N ARG A 445 15.89 4.44 -12.36
CA ARG A 445 14.73 4.03 -13.17
C ARG A 445 15.19 3.55 -14.54
N ALA A 446 16.05 4.28 -15.20
CA ALA A 446 16.59 3.92 -16.51
C ALA A 446 17.27 2.54 -16.45
N GLU A 447 18.10 2.28 -15.43
CA GLU A 447 18.77 0.99 -15.26
C GLU A 447 17.78 -0.17 -15.02
N ASN A 448 16.73 0.05 -14.23
CA ASN A 448 15.70 -0.95 -14.02
C ASN A 448 14.97 -1.32 -15.33
N TYR A 449 14.67 -0.33 -16.18
CA TYR A 449 14.03 -0.59 -17.47
C TYR A 449 15.01 -1.19 -18.50
N ARG A 450 16.28 -0.83 -18.44
CA ARG A 450 17.33 -1.49 -19.22
C ARG A 450 17.41 -2.99 -18.92
N LEU A 451 17.38 -3.36 -17.62
CA LEU A 451 17.31 -4.76 -17.21
C LEU A 451 16.05 -5.46 -17.74
N LYS A 452 14.90 -4.79 -17.73
CA LYS A 452 13.67 -5.37 -18.32
C LYS A 452 13.82 -5.59 -19.83
N LEU A 453 14.43 -4.66 -20.55
CA LEU A 453 14.70 -4.85 -21.98
C LEU A 453 15.63 -6.04 -22.24
N LEU A 454 16.67 -6.24 -21.40
CA LEU A 454 17.51 -7.44 -21.45
C LEU A 454 16.70 -8.71 -21.24
N HIS A 455 15.77 -8.71 -20.29
CA HIS A 455 14.88 -9.88 -20.08
C HIS A 455 13.94 -10.11 -21.26
N LEU A 456 13.41 -9.07 -21.91
CA LEU A 456 12.60 -9.21 -23.12
C LEU A 456 13.43 -9.79 -24.28
N ALA A 457 14.66 -9.29 -24.46
CA ALA A 457 15.59 -9.81 -25.46
C ALA A 457 15.97 -11.27 -25.19
N ALA A 458 16.23 -11.61 -23.93
CA ALA A 458 16.50 -12.98 -23.49
C ALA A 458 15.30 -13.91 -23.76
N THR A 459 14.07 -13.48 -23.45
CA THR A 459 12.85 -14.24 -23.75
C THR A 459 12.73 -14.49 -25.27
N LEU A 460 12.93 -13.44 -26.08
CA LEU A 460 12.85 -13.59 -27.55
C LEU A 460 13.93 -14.54 -28.08
N HIS A 461 15.15 -14.45 -27.54
CA HIS A 461 16.27 -15.28 -27.96
C HIS A 461 16.15 -16.76 -27.53
N LEU A 462 15.73 -16.99 -26.28
CA LEU A 462 15.75 -18.31 -25.64
C LEU A 462 14.42 -19.08 -25.81
N GLU A 463 13.29 -18.38 -25.75
CA GLU A 463 11.96 -19.01 -25.78
C GLU A 463 11.34 -18.99 -27.19
N HIS A 464 11.83 -18.11 -28.10
CA HIS A 464 11.31 -17.95 -29.46
C HIS A 464 12.43 -17.99 -30.50
N PRO A 465 13.27 -19.05 -30.60
CA PRO A 465 14.42 -19.11 -31.48
C PRO A 465 14.05 -19.04 -32.97
N GLU A 466 12.83 -19.46 -33.33
CA GLU A 466 12.29 -19.44 -34.70
C GLU A 466 11.86 -18.04 -35.18
N SER A 467 11.85 -17.04 -34.26
CA SER A 467 11.45 -15.68 -34.64
C SER A 467 12.47 -15.05 -35.58
N PRO A 468 12.01 -14.28 -36.62
CA PRO A 468 12.92 -13.59 -37.49
C PRO A 468 13.86 -12.69 -36.67
N LYS A 469 15.16 -12.76 -36.91
CA LYS A 469 16.20 -11.96 -36.27
C LYS A 469 16.15 -10.49 -36.73
N THR A 470 14.98 -9.88 -36.69
CA THR A 470 14.73 -8.51 -37.14
C THR A 470 15.06 -7.45 -36.12
N ALA A 471 15.15 -7.82 -34.84
CA ALA A 471 15.59 -6.93 -33.79
C ALA A 471 17.08 -7.15 -33.52
N ASP A 472 17.85 -6.07 -33.42
CA ASP A 472 19.25 -6.13 -33.02
C ASP A 472 19.37 -6.45 -31.51
N THR A 473 18.88 -7.68 -31.18
CA THR A 473 18.94 -8.20 -29.79
C THR A 473 20.38 -8.29 -29.30
N SER A 474 21.32 -8.51 -30.21
CA SER A 474 22.75 -8.62 -29.89
C SER A 474 23.31 -7.30 -29.38
N SER A 475 22.90 -6.15 -29.93
CA SER A 475 23.38 -4.85 -29.46
C SER A 475 22.87 -4.53 -28.04
N ILE A 476 21.64 -4.89 -27.74
CA ILE A 476 21.06 -4.70 -26.39
C ILE A 476 21.72 -5.64 -25.38
N MET A 477 21.92 -6.91 -25.75
CA MET A 477 22.51 -7.93 -24.89
C MET A 477 24.01 -7.67 -24.63
N ASN A 478 24.73 -7.10 -25.60
CA ASN A 478 26.16 -6.76 -25.47
C ASN A 478 26.41 -5.37 -24.85
N ALA A 479 25.38 -4.59 -24.59
CA ALA A 479 25.52 -3.31 -23.92
C ALA A 479 26.00 -3.52 -22.47
N VAL A 480 27.22 -3.06 -22.18
CA VAL A 480 27.86 -3.20 -20.87
C VAL A 480 27.00 -2.55 -19.77
N PRO A 481 26.72 -3.24 -18.65
CA PRO A 481 26.12 -2.62 -17.48
C PRO A 481 27.06 -1.54 -16.92
N HIS A 482 26.62 -0.28 -16.91
CA HIS A 482 27.43 0.82 -16.41
C HIS A 482 27.57 0.90 -14.89
N THR A 483 26.91 0.03 -14.15
CA THR A 483 27.00 0.01 -12.70
C THR A 483 27.13 -1.42 -12.19
N ALA A 484 28.33 -1.82 -11.90
CA ALA A 484 28.53 -2.67 -10.75
C ALA A 484 27.99 -1.85 -9.56
N SER A 485 26.70 -2.01 -9.25
CA SER A 485 26.19 -1.46 -8.00
C SER A 485 27.03 -2.07 -6.90
N SER A 486 27.78 -1.24 -6.20
CA SER A 486 28.52 -1.57 -4.98
C SER A 486 27.52 -1.90 -3.83
N SER A 487 26.49 -2.68 -4.14
CA SER A 487 25.63 -3.26 -3.12
C SER A 487 26.49 -4.25 -2.33
N SER A 488 26.63 -4.02 -1.04
CA SER A 488 27.28 -4.98 -0.15
C SER A 488 26.62 -6.35 -0.34
N LEU A 489 27.46 -7.37 -0.55
CA LEU A 489 26.99 -8.75 -0.65
C LEU A 489 26.18 -9.10 0.60
N SER A 490 25.10 -9.83 0.42
CA SER A 490 24.34 -10.37 1.53
C SER A 490 25.16 -11.44 2.27
N SER A 491 24.78 -11.71 3.50
CA SER A 491 25.40 -12.78 4.29
C SER A 491 25.29 -14.14 3.61
N LEU A 492 24.14 -14.43 2.95
CA LEU A 492 23.95 -15.67 2.19
C LEU A 492 24.90 -15.74 1.01
N GLN A 493 24.98 -14.69 0.19
CA GLN A 493 25.86 -14.61 -0.98
C GLN A 493 27.34 -14.75 -0.59
N SER A 494 27.78 -14.00 0.43
CA SER A 494 29.17 -14.08 0.91
C SER A 494 29.54 -15.48 1.40
N ASN A 495 28.70 -16.08 2.22
CA ASN A 495 28.91 -17.43 2.74
C ASN A 495 28.85 -18.50 1.64
N LEU A 496 27.98 -18.33 0.64
CA LEU A 496 27.90 -19.25 -0.50
C LEU A 496 29.19 -19.21 -1.33
N ARG A 497 29.69 -18.01 -1.61
CA ARG A 497 30.95 -17.82 -2.37
C ARG A 497 32.15 -18.44 -1.64
N GLU A 498 32.22 -18.28 -0.32
CA GLU A 498 33.25 -18.92 0.53
C GLU A 498 33.16 -20.45 0.49
N ALA A 499 31.92 -20.99 0.56
CA ALA A 499 31.69 -22.43 0.48
C ALA A 499 32.06 -22.97 -0.92
N LEU A 500 31.74 -22.24 -2.01
CA LEU A 500 32.13 -22.61 -3.37
C LEU A 500 33.65 -22.61 -3.55
N HIS A 501 34.37 -21.61 -3.01
CA HIS A 501 35.84 -21.60 -3.00
C HIS A 501 36.42 -22.84 -2.33
N THR A 502 35.87 -23.23 -1.19
CA THR A 502 36.28 -24.45 -0.47
C THR A 502 35.89 -25.73 -1.22
N LEU A 503 34.76 -25.73 -1.95
CA LEU A 503 34.28 -26.87 -2.72
C LEU A 503 35.23 -27.30 -3.84
N VAL A 504 35.93 -26.34 -4.44
CA VAL A 504 36.92 -26.55 -5.53
C VAL A 504 38.37 -26.52 -5.01
N ASP A 505 38.58 -26.76 -3.71
CA ASP A 505 39.92 -26.79 -3.07
C ASP A 505 40.73 -25.50 -3.27
N GLY A 506 40.06 -24.36 -3.32
CA GLY A 506 40.68 -23.04 -3.50
C GLY A 506 41.17 -22.70 -4.89
N ARG A 507 40.94 -23.57 -5.89
CA ARG A 507 41.37 -23.35 -7.26
C ARG A 507 40.45 -22.40 -8.00
N VAL A 508 40.89 -21.16 -8.19
CA VAL A 508 40.09 -20.04 -8.75
C VAL A 508 39.73 -20.27 -10.24
N GLU A 509 40.48 -21.05 -10.96
CA GLU A 509 40.24 -21.39 -12.36
C GLU A 509 39.07 -22.36 -12.62
N LEU A 510 38.59 -23.02 -11.55
CA LEU A 510 37.51 -24.01 -11.64
C LEU A 510 36.10 -23.43 -11.34
N TYR A 511 36.00 -22.16 -10.94
CA TYR A 511 34.71 -21.57 -10.63
C TYR A 511 34.74 -20.05 -10.85
N GLN A 512 33.56 -19.47 -11.08
CA GLN A 512 33.36 -18.04 -11.11
C GLN A 512 32.25 -17.64 -10.14
N THR A 513 32.29 -16.40 -9.62
CA THR A 513 31.25 -15.89 -8.71
C THR A 513 30.77 -14.50 -9.13
N GLY A 514 29.49 -14.24 -8.89
CA GLY A 514 28.88 -12.96 -9.25
C GLY A 514 28.84 -12.71 -10.76
N VAL A 515 28.58 -13.75 -11.51
CA VAL A 515 28.61 -13.75 -12.98
C VAL A 515 27.38 -13.02 -13.52
N ASN A 516 27.62 -11.89 -14.21
CA ASN A 516 26.56 -11.16 -14.89
C ASN A 516 26.40 -11.70 -16.32
N THR A 517 25.24 -12.26 -16.60
CA THR A 517 24.94 -12.81 -17.93
C THR A 517 24.42 -11.75 -18.88
N VAL A 518 24.57 -11.99 -20.19
CA VAL A 518 23.98 -11.15 -21.26
C VAL A 518 22.45 -11.12 -21.20
N TYR A 519 21.84 -12.07 -20.50
CA TYR A 519 20.39 -12.15 -20.29
C TYR A 519 19.87 -11.19 -19.20
N GLY A 520 20.75 -10.43 -18.53
CA GLY A 520 20.39 -9.54 -17.42
C GLY A 520 20.19 -10.23 -16.07
N TRP A 521 20.68 -11.47 -15.93
CA TRP A 521 20.66 -12.24 -14.70
C TRP A 521 22.05 -12.36 -14.09
N THR A 522 22.13 -12.38 -12.77
CA THR A 522 23.38 -12.63 -12.05
C THR A 522 23.36 -14.02 -11.44
N ILE A 523 24.38 -14.82 -11.73
CA ILE A 523 24.63 -16.15 -11.17
C ILE A 523 25.60 -15.97 -9.99
N GLU A 524 25.27 -16.51 -8.81
CA GLU A 524 26.13 -16.35 -7.61
C GLU A 524 27.40 -17.18 -7.67
N GLY A 525 27.32 -18.35 -8.29
CA GLY A 525 28.47 -19.20 -8.55
C GLY A 525 28.26 -20.05 -9.79
N GLU A 526 29.30 -20.24 -10.56
CA GLU A 526 29.33 -21.05 -11.76
C GLU A 526 30.50 -22.05 -11.70
N VAL A 527 30.20 -23.31 -12.02
CA VAL A 527 31.20 -24.39 -12.06
C VAL A 527 30.93 -25.24 -13.30
N LEU A 528 31.98 -25.58 -14.06
CA LEU A 528 31.93 -26.55 -15.15
C LEU A 528 32.41 -27.90 -14.65
N ILE A 529 31.67 -28.97 -14.92
CA ILE A 529 32.04 -30.34 -14.55
C ILE A 529 32.12 -31.23 -15.81
N ASP A 530 33.00 -32.24 -15.75
CA ASP A 530 33.08 -33.28 -16.76
C ASP A 530 32.02 -34.38 -16.57
N PHE A 531 32.09 -35.42 -17.40
CA PHE A 531 31.19 -36.58 -17.30
C PHE A 531 31.37 -37.39 -16.01
N ASP A 532 32.57 -37.30 -15.34
CA ASP A 532 32.86 -37.90 -14.04
C ASP A 532 32.41 -36.98 -12.85
N ASN A 533 31.74 -35.87 -13.12
CA ASN A 533 31.35 -34.84 -12.15
C ASN A 533 32.53 -34.16 -11.45
N LYS A 534 33.70 -34.08 -12.08
CA LYS A 534 34.87 -33.35 -11.55
C LYS A 534 34.91 -31.95 -12.13
N PRO A 535 35.18 -30.91 -11.32
CA PRO A 535 35.33 -29.54 -11.81
C PRO A 535 36.52 -29.46 -12.79
N ILE A 536 36.31 -28.76 -13.92
CA ILE A 536 37.31 -28.51 -14.94
C ILE A 536 37.52 -27.00 -15.15
N ASP A 537 38.74 -26.66 -15.61
CA ASP A 537 39.07 -25.27 -15.96
C ASP A 537 38.29 -24.85 -17.23
N PHE A 538 37.51 -23.79 -17.10
CA PHE A 538 36.74 -23.26 -18.22
C PHE A 538 37.14 -21.81 -18.60
N SER A 539 38.24 -21.29 -18.07
CA SER A 539 38.76 -19.96 -18.38
C SER A 539 39.01 -19.70 -19.85
N LYS A 540 39.34 -20.77 -20.62
CA LYS A 540 39.56 -20.73 -22.07
C LYS A 540 38.35 -21.17 -22.90
N MET A 541 37.28 -21.62 -22.25
CA MET A 541 36.12 -22.18 -22.93
C MET A 541 35.19 -21.08 -23.43
N ARG A 542 34.47 -21.37 -24.48
CA ARG A 542 33.44 -20.49 -25.03
C ARG A 542 32.26 -20.42 -24.07
N ALA A 543 31.88 -19.17 -23.69
CA ALA A 543 30.83 -18.91 -22.73
C ALA A 543 29.83 -17.87 -23.29
N PRO A 544 28.86 -18.30 -24.11
CA PRO A 544 27.97 -17.39 -24.84
C PRO A 544 27.07 -16.57 -23.94
N HIS A 545 26.94 -16.97 -22.67
CA HIS A 545 26.21 -16.24 -21.64
C HIS A 545 26.98 -15.04 -21.05
N LEU A 546 28.29 -14.94 -21.33
CA LEU A 546 29.15 -13.85 -20.87
C LEU A 546 29.27 -12.72 -21.91
N LEU A 547 29.40 -11.51 -21.44
CA LEU A 547 29.82 -10.36 -22.25
C LEU A 547 31.18 -10.67 -22.92
N GLY A 548 31.21 -10.64 -24.25
CA GLY A 548 32.43 -11.00 -25.00
C GLY A 548 32.60 -12.48 -25.31
N GLY A 549 31.67 -13.35 -24.87
CA GLY A 549 31.62 -14.77 -25.33
C GLY A 549 32.63 -15.71 -24.71
N GLY A 550 33.42 -15.30 -23.72
CA GLY A 550 34.43 -16.11 -23.05
C GLY A 550 35.65 -16.44 -23.93
N GLY A 551 36.22 -17.62 -23.78
CA GLY A 551 37.35 -18.12 -24.58
C GLY A 551 36.96 -18.62 -25.97
N GLN A 552 37.92 -19.25 -26.66
CA GLN A 552 37.70 -19.74 -28.04
C GLN A 552 37.45 -21.25 -28.14
N GLN A 553 37.74 -22.01 -27.06
CA GLN A 553 37.64 -23.48 -27.09
C GLN A 553 36.16 -23.89 -26.89
N THR A 554 35.74 -24.88 -27.64
CA THR A 554 34.43 -25.51 -27.44
C THR A 554 34.40 -26.28 -26.12
N LEU A 555 33.24 -26.34 -25.50
CA LEU A 555 33.03 -27.14 -24.28
C LEU A 555 33.32 -28.63 -24.59
N PRO A 556 34.02 -29.35 -23.68
CA PRO A 556 34.24 -30.78 -23.84
C PRO A 556 32.93 -31.54 -23.95
N GLU A 557 32.91 -32.60 -24.77
CA GLU A 557 31.71 -33.42 -24.90
C GLU A 557 31.34 -34.06 -23.55
N GLY A 558 30.07 -34.04 -23.20
CA GLY A 558 29.56 -34.52 -21.90
C GLY A 558 29.81 -33.61 -20.70
N SER A 559 30.43 -32.41 -20.90
CA SER A 559 30.58 -31.43 -19.82
C SER A 559 29.24 -30.76 -19.49
N ARG A 560 29.05 -30.37 -18.21
CA ARG A 560 27.84 -29.76 -17.70
C ARG A 560 28.14 -28.47 -16.97
N GLN A 561 27.36 -27.43 -17.24
CA GLN A 561 27.51 -26.11 -16.67
C GLN A 561 26.53 -25.94 -15.53
N ILE A 562 27.05 -25.75 -14.31
CA ILE A 562 26.24 -25.66 -13.08
C ILE A 562 26.19 -24.19 -12.62
N ALA A 563 24.98 -23.67 -12.39
CA ALA A 563 24.74 -22.35 -11.83
C ALA A 563 24.15 -22.46 -10.43
N PHE A 564 24.82 -21.84 -9.45
CA PHE A 564 24.34 -21.71 -8.08
C PHE A 564 23.55 -20.42 -7.91
N LEU A 565 22.33 -20.51 -7.40
CA LEU A 565 21.41 -19.40 -7.25
C LEU A 565 21.07 -19.21 -5.77
N ALA A 566 21.47 -18.07 -5.21
CA ALA A 566 21.15 -17.71 -3.83
C ALA A 566 19.77 -17.04 -3.74
N TRP A 567 18.85 -17.67 -3.05
CA TRP A 567 17.49 -17.16 -2.85
C TRP A 567 17.29 -16.58 -1.46
N GLU A 568 17.23 -15.26 -1.41
CA GLU A 568 16.99 -14.49 -0.20
C GLU A 568 15.51 -14.47 0.19
N PHE A 569 15.22 -14.14 1.46
CA PHE A 569 13.83 -14.00 1.95
C PHE A 569 12.94 -13.12 1.03
N PRO A 570 13.40 -11.95 0.51
CA PRO A 570 12.58 -11.12 -0.36
C PRO A 570 12.24 -11.72 -1.73
N ASN A 571 12.90 -12.81 -2.13
CA ASN A 571 12.68 -13.47 -3.41
C ASN A 571 11.43 -14.36 -3.41
N PHE A 572 10.90 -14.66 -2.24
CA PHE A 572 9.77 -15.55 -2.06
C PHE A 572 8.45 -14.81 -1.85
N SER A 573 7.37 -15.46 -2.17
CA SER A 573 6.03 -15.09 -1.77
C SER A 573 5.89 -15.22 -0.25
N PHE A 574 5.08 -14.34 0.35
CA PHE A 574 4.98 -14.23 1.81
C PHE A 574 4.45 -15.54 2.43
N LYS A 575 5.20 -16.08 3.40
CA LYS A 575 4.93 -17.35 4.08
C LYS A 575 4.80 -18.58 3.16
N SER A 576 5.34 -18.53 1.97
CA SER A 576 5.46 -19.70 1.09
C SER A 576 6.91 -19.93 0.72
N LYS A 577 7.18 -21.10 0.16
CA LYS A 577 8.48 -21.44 -0.44
C LYS A 577 8.49 -21.21 -1.95
N ASN A 578 7.46 -20.54 -2.49
CA ASN A 578 7.34 -20.25 -3.92
C ASN A 578 8.09 -18.97 -4.24
N LEU A 579 8.91 -19.00 -5.26
CA LEU A 579 9.60 -17.83 -5.79
C LEU A 579 8.60 -16.84 -6.39
N LEU A 580 8.96 -15.57 -6.41
CA LEU A 580 8.23 -14.56 -7.18
C LEU A 580 8.55 -14.73 -8.67
N GLY A 581 7.61 -14.38 -9.53
CA GLY A 581 7.67 -14.68 -10.95
C GLY A 581 8.93 -14.19 -11.69
N ARG A 582 9.53 -13.06 -11.25
CA ARG A 582 10.83 -12.63 -11.79
C ARG A 582 11.90 -13.72 -11.66
N PHE A 583 11.93 -14.41 -10.54
CA PHE A 583 12.94 -15.43 -10.25
C PHE A 583 12.62 -16.77 -10.91
N SER A 584 11.34 -17.08 -11.09
CA SER A 584 10.89 -18.21 -11.91
C SER A 584 11.29 -18.01 -13.36
N MET A 585 11.14 -16.81 -13.92
CA MET A 585 11.63 -16.48 -15.27
C MET A 585 13.16 -16.57 -15.36
N MET A 586 13.89 -16.09 -14.33
CA MET A 586 15.35 -16.25 -14.27
C MET A 586 15.77 -17.72 -14.38
N LYS A 587 15.15 -18.60 -13.59
CA LYS A 587 15.43 -20.04 -13.64
C LYS A 587 15.19 -20.61 -15.03
N ARG A 588 14.04 -20.29 -15.62
CA ARG A 588 13.67 -20.76 -16.95
C ARG A 588 14.67 -20.30 -18.03
N HIS A 589 15.05 -19.02 -18.02
CA HIS A 589 16.04 -18.51 -18.97
C HIS A 589 17.40 -19.19 -18.82
N LEU A 590 17.89 -19.38 -17.59
CA LEU A 590 19.17 -20.06 -17.37
C LEU A 590 19.12 -21.53 -17.77
N GLN A 591 18.00 -22.24 -17.54
CA GLN A 591 17.82 -23.60 -17.99
C GLN A 591 17.83 -23.71 -19.53
N LEU A 592 17.12 -22.78 -20.21
CA LEU A 592 17.14 -22.72 -21.68
C LEU A 592 18.51 -22.35 -22.25
N ALA A 593 19.31 -21.60 -21.48
CA ALA A 593 20.71 -21.31 -21.84
C ALA A 593 21.68 -22.49 -21.58
N GLY A 594 21.19 -23.62 -21.08
CA GLY A 594 21.98 -24.85 -20.90
C GLY A 594 22.56 -25.06 -19.50
N PHE A 595 22.16 -24.26 -18.52
CA PHE A 595 22.63 -24.42 -17.12
C PHE A 595 21.83 -25.45 -16.34
N ILE A 596 22.52 -26.28 -15.59
CA ILE A 596 21.94 -27.06 -14.48
C ILE A 596 21.89 -26.17 -13.27
N LEU A 597 20.70 -25.98 -12.70
CA LEU A 597 20.48 -25.02 -11.60
C LEU A 597 20.58 -25.71 -10.24
N VAL A 598 21.34 -25.10 -9.33
CA VAL A 598 21.44 -25.48 -7.93
C VAL A 598 20.84 -24.36 -7.07
N ASP A 599 19.63 -24.57 -6.59
CA ASP A 599 18.92 -23.61 -5.74
C ASP A 599 19.44 -23.68 -4.30
N VAL A 600 19.83 -22.52 -3.75
CA VAL A 600 20.28 -22.36 -2.38
C VAL A 600 19.36 -21.37 -1.66
N PRO A 601 18.20 -21.83 -1.13
CA PRO A 601 17.27 -20.97 -0.44
C PRO A 601 17.76 -20.65 0.98
N TYR A 602 17.50 -19.40 1.41
CA TYR A 602 17.92 -18.86 2.71
C TYR A 602 17.49 -19.75 3.89
N TYR A 603 16.29 -20.31 3.84
CA TYR A 603 15.72 -21.11 4.95
C TYR A 603 16.40 -22.48 5.12
N GLU A 604 16.96 -23.06 4.06
CA GLU A 604 17.79 -24.26 4.16
C GLU A 604 19.22 -23.91 4.62
N TRP A 605 19.78 -22.83 4.03
CA TRP A 605 21.15 -22.40 4.29
C TRP A 605 21.37 -21.93 5.74
N LEU A 606 20.39 -21.27 6.35
CA LEU A 606 20.47 -20.79 7.73
C LEU A 606 20.49 -21.91 8.77
N GLU A 607 20.02 -23.11 8.43
CA GLU A 607 20.08 -24.28 9.30
C GLU A 607 21.50 -24.88 9.37
N LEU A 608 22.34 -24.61 8.37
CA LEU A 608 23.70 -25.13 8.29
C LEU A 608 24.66 -24.29 9.13
N LYS A 609 25.16 -24.85 10.24
CA LYS A 609 25.98 -24.12 11.22
C LYS A 609 27.48 -24.21 10.94
N THR A 610 27.94 -25.29 10.31
CA THR A 610 29.36 -25.53 10.08
C THR A 610 29.70 -25.53 8.58
N GLN A 611 30.95 -25.18 8.24
CA GLN A 611 31.44 -25.21 6.87
C GLN A 611 31.34 -26.62 6.25
N ARG A 612 31.58 -27.66 7.04
CA ARG A 612 31.44 -29.06 6.61
C ARG A 612 29.99 -29.38 6.21
N GLN A 613 29.01 -28.90 6.96
CA GLN A 613 27.58 -29.10 6.61
C GLN A 613 27.25 -28.36 5.30
N LYS A 614 27.72 -27.12 5.13
CA LYS A 614 27.50 -26.35 3.90
C LYS A 614 28.09 -27.04 2.67
N LEU A 615 29.32 -27.57 2.78
CA LEU A 615 29.95 -28.33 1.69
C LEU A 615 29.20 -29.63 1.36
N ALA A 616 28.80 -30.39 2.38
CA ALA A 616 28.01 -31.61 2.17
C ALA A 616 26.67 -31.29 1.51
N TYR A 617 26.01 -30.22 1.93
CA TYR A 617 24.77 -29.73 1.32
C TYR A 617 24.95 -29.35 -0.14
N LEU A 618 25.98 -28.59 -0.50
CA LEU A 618 26.24 -28.21 -1.89
C LEU A 618 26.53 -29.42 -2.77
N LYS A 619 27.34 -30.39 -2.29
CA LYS A 619 27.64 -31.65 -3.00
C LYS A 619 26.38 -32.47 -3.23
N ASP A 620 25.50 -32.59 -2.23
CA ASP A 620 24.22 -33.30 -2.34
C ASP A 620 23.29 -32.63 -3.37
N LYS A 621 23.15 -31.28 -3.26
CA LYS A 621 22.32 -30.53 -4.22
C LYS A 621 22.84 -30.61 -5.67
N MET A 622 24.17 -30.54 -5.86
CA MET A 622 24.78 -30.71 -7.15
C MET A 622 24.50 -32.10 -7.71
N GLY A 623 24.76 -33.14 -6.90
CA GLY A 623 24.53 -34.53 -7.32
C GLY A 623 23.08 -34.81 -7.72
N LYS A 624 22.10 -34.26 -6.95
CA LYS A 624 20.68 -34.36 -7.29
C LYS A 624 20.35 -33.63 -8.61
N ALA A 625 20.82 -32.40 -8.76
CA ALA A 625 20.56 -31.60 -9.97
C ALA A 625 21.13 -32.26 -11.23
N VAL A 626 22.34 -32.84 -11.14
CA VAL A 626 22.97 -33.58 -12.23
C VAL A 626 22.21 -34.89 -12.53
N ALA A 627 21.80 -35.63 -11.49
CA ALA A 627 21.02 -36.87 -11.69
C ALA A 627 19.65 -36.59 -12.33
N GLU A 628 18.98 -35.50 -11.92
CA GLU A 628 17.72 -35.06 -12.55
C GLU A 628 17.91 -34.68 -14.04
N ASP A 629 19.03 -34.05 -14.37
CA ASP A 629 19.35 -33.68 -15.74
C ASP A 629 19.64 -34.91 -16.60
N MET A 630 20.34 -35.89 -16.04
CA MET A 630 20.62 -37.18 -16.74
C MET A 630 19.38 -38.05 -16.96
N ALA A 631 18.31 -37.81 -16.18
CA ALA A 631 17.06 -38.56 -16.28
C ALA A 631 16.08 -37.97 -17.33
N LYS A 632 16.34 -36.76 -17.83
CA LYS A 632 15.57 -36.10 -18.89
C LYS A 632 15.99 -36.57 -20.25
#